data_8293b755984ca96666844afa411989fc
#
_entry.id   8293b755984ca96666844afa411989fc
#
_cell.length_a   1.000
_cell.length_b   1.000
_cell.length_c   1.000
_cell.angle_alpha   90.00
_cell.angle_beta   90.00
_cell.angle_gamma   90.00
#
_symmetry.space_group_name_H-M   'P 1'
#
loop_
_entity.id
_entity.type
_entity.pdbx_description
1 polymer ?
#
loop_
_entity_poly.entity_id
_entity_poly.type
_entity_poly.pdbx_seq_one_letter_code
_entity_poly.pdbx_strand_id
1 'polypeptide(L)'
;MALSASSRRGFCRVTLAAGMLVGALLPLRTVLAQPGPVKAPLTLVEVNRMNEAAFVAAFGDTYELSPWVAKVAYAKRPFPTVTALHQALADAFGAVRREQQQAFFRRLSDIGDRTVKAENITAASKLEQSVSGVDSLTEADHERLKKLNKAYRDKFDMSFTIANRRNTQDTIFTQFERRLSNDLATELAIAIQEEFFITRLRVAEQVLGEGMPRVYGDLTAHVLNTVVGQPANGMAIDLFELSGDTGRKVAQTTTNIDGRADIMVGRPLPNGRYELRLAMADYFRKQGAALGSPPFFDVVTIRLYLDNPEGSIHVPVACSPWSYAMYR
;
A
#
# COMPACT_ATOMS: atom_id res chain seq x y z
N MET A 1 -32.10 -56.06 64.48
CA MET A 1 -31.70 -55.95 65.90
C MET A 1 -30.57 -54.98 65.97
N ALA A 2 -30.88 -53.84 66.39
CA ALA A 2 -30.61 -53.23 67.70
C ALA A 2 -29.20 -52.58 67.73
N LEU A 3 -29.21 -51.28 67.69
CA LEU A 3 -28.79 -50.35 68.76
C LEU A 3 -27.22 -50.21 68.92
N SER A 4 -26.55 -49.16 69.16
CA SER A 4 -26.87 -47.78 69.51
C SER A 4 -25.52 -47.00 69.73
N ALA A 5 -25.61 -45.74 69.57
CA ALA A 5 -25.05 -44.65 70.39
C ALA A 5 -23.57 -44.24 70.31
N SER A 6 -23.42 -43.03 69.83
CA SER A 6 -22.85 -41.85 70.51
C SER A 6 -21.42 -41.89 71.06
N SER A 7 -20.58 -41.00 70.57
CA SER A 7 -19.90 -40.04 71.43
C SER A 7 -19.20 -38.89 70.63
N ARG A 8 -19.48 -37.65 71.04
CA ARG A 8 -18.85 -36.43 70.55
C ARG A 8 -17.40 -36.32 71.09
N ARG A 9 -16.44 -35.91 70.27
CA ARG A 9 -15.35 -35.04 70.72
C ARG A 9 -14.85 -34.20 69.54
N GLY A 10 -14.92 -32.90 69.73
CA GLY A 10 -14.47 -31.90 68.75
C GLY A 10 -12.95 -31.86 68.60
N PHE A 11 -12.53 -31.61 67.41
CA PHE A 11 -11.18 -31.18 67.10
C PHE A 11 -11.21 -30.01 66.11
N CYS A 12 -10.60 -28.91 66.56
CA CYS A 12 -10.40 -27.67 65.83
C CYS A 12 -9.68 -27.97 64.51
N ARG A 13 -10.26 -27.68 63.36
CA ARG A 13 -9.55 -27.66 62.08
C ARG A 13 -9.15 -26.22 61.74
N VAL A 14 -7.84 -26.02 61.77
CA VAL A 14 -7.23 -24.84 61.20
C VAL A 14 -7.24 -25.03 59.68
N THR A 15 -8.03 -24.20 58.97
CA THR A 15 -8.03 -24.15 57.52
C THR A 15 -6.96 -23.18 57.07
N LEU A 16 -5.89 -23.72 56.50
CA LEU A 16 -4.94 -22.95 55.67
C LEU A 16 -5.62 -22.65 54.34
N ALA A 17 -5.96 -21.41 54.08
CA ALA A 17 -6.38 -20.93 52.79
C ALA A 17 -5.12 -20.75 51.89
N ALA A 18 -4.90 -21.68 50.98
CA ALA A 18 -3.91 -21.48 49.88
C ALA A 18 -4.58 -20.57 48.86
N GLY A 19 -4.20 -19.31 48.83
CA GLY A 19 -4.60 -18.35 47.81
C GLY A 19 -3.86 -18.66 46.50
N MET A 20 -4.54 -19.24 45.52
CA MET A 20 -4.08 -19.29 44.11
C MET A 20 -4.27 -17.88 43.52
N LEU A 21 -3.16 -17.14 43.35
CA LEU A 21 -3.15 -15.98 42.49
C LEU A 21 -3.23 -16.48 41.04
N VAL A 22 -4.40 -16.45 40.46
CA VAL A 22 -4.58 -16.56 39.01
C VAL A 22 -4.21 -15.21 38.41
N GLY A 23 -2.96 -15.09 37.96
CA GLY A 23 -2.52 -13.95 37.17
C GLY A 23 -3.24 -13.93 35.83
N ALA A 24 -4.24 -13.11 35.68
CA ALA A 24 -4.88 -12.81 34.41
C ALA A 24 -3.85 -12.07 33.53
N LEU A 25 -3.20 -12.78 32.63
CA LEU A 25 -2.49 -12.20 31.49
C LEU A 25 -3.53 -11.53 30.57
N LEU A 26 -3.75 -10.24 30.77
CA LEU A 26 -4.44 -9.42 29.80
C LEU A 26 -3.58 -9.35 28.53
N PRO A 27 -4.13 -9.66 27.35
CA PRO A 27 -3.40 -9.47 26.11
C PRO A 27 -3.08 -7.98 25.96
N LEU A 28 -1.80 -7.64 25.82
CA LEU A 28 -1.38 -6.31 25.36
C LEU A 28 -2.08 -6.07 24.01
N ARG A 29 -3.20 -5.35 24.01
CA ARG A 29 -3.74 -4.73 22.82
C ARG A 29 -2.75 -3.66 22.40
N THR A 30 -1.97 -3.94 21.38
CA THR A 30 -1.23 -2.91 20.64
C THR A 30 -2.29 -1.91 20.17
N VAL A 31 -2.41 -0.80 20.85
CA VAL A 31 -3.20 0.34 20.39
C VAL A 31 -2.44 0.89 19.20
N LEU A 32 -2.82 0.44 18.00
CA LEU A 32 -2.46 1.13 16.77
C LEU A 32 -3.00 2.55 16.95
N ALA A 33 -2.09 3.52 17.01
CA ALA A 33 -2.44 4.93 17.05
C ALA A 33 -3.43 5.19 15.91
N GLN A 34 -4.65 5.60 16.24
CA GLN A 34 -5.63 5.98 15.25
C GLN A 34 -5.07 7.19 14.50
N PRO A 35 -5.06 7.19 13.16
CA PRO A 35 -4.72 8.39 12.43
C PRO A 35 -5.63 9.52 12.93
N GLY A 36 -5.03 10.69 13.16
CA GLY A 36 -5.80 11.88 13.56
C GLY A 36 -6.96 12.13 12.58
N PRO A 37 -7.93 12.99 12.92
CA PRO A 37 -9.13 13.18 12.12
C PRO A 37 -8.75 13.50 10.68
N VAL A 38 -9.03 12.57 9.78
CA VAL A 38 -8.83 12.76 8.34
C VAL A 38 -9.76 13.90 7.94
N LYS A 39 -9.20 15.03 7.53
CA LYS A 39 -9.97 16.17 7.04
C LYS A 39 -10.81 15.67 5.86
N ALA A 40 -12.12 15.93 5.89
CA ALA A 40 -12.99 15.54 4.78
C ALA A 40 -12.48 16.15 3.46
N PRO A 41 -12.49 15.38 2.36
CA PRO A 41 -12.06 15.91 1.08
C PRO A 41 -12.92 17.11 0.67
N LEU A 42 -12.30 18.08 0.03
CA LEU A 42 -12.95 19.23 -0.55
C LEU A 42 -13.73 18.84 -1.82
N THR A 43 -14.84 19.48 -2.08
CA THR A 43 -15.44 19.36 -3.41
C THR A 43 -14.76 20.32 -4.40
N LEU A 44 -14.70 19.95 -5.67
CA LEU A 44 -14.16 20.82 -6.73
C LEU A 44 -14.90 22.17 -6.80
N VAL A 45 -16.20 22.18 -6.46
CA VAL A 45 -17.01 23.41 -6.38
C VAL A 45 -16.51 24.34 -5.27
N GLU A 46 -16.19 23.79 -4.08
CA GLU A 46 -15.59 24.55 -2.99
C GLU A 46 -14.23 25.10 -3.37
N VAL A 47 -13.38 24.27 -4.00
CA VAL A 47 -12.05 24.68 -4.50
C VAL A 47 -12.17 25.87 -5.46
N ASN A 48 -13.12 25.82 -6.40
CA ASN A 48 -13.34 26.89 -7.37
C ASN A 48 -13.87 28.20 -6.74
N ARG A 49 -14.46 28.13 -5.54
CA ARG A 49 -14.95 29.30 -4.79
C ARG A 49 -13.94 29.90 -3.83
N MET A 50 -12.80 29.25 -3.58
CA MET A 50 -11.78 29.73 -2.67
C MET A 50 -11.18 31.07 -3.13
N ASN A 51 -10.84 31.95 -2.20
CA ASN A 51 -9.91 33.04 -2.47
C ASN A 51 -8.46 32.50 -2.54
N GLU A 52 -7.52 33.32 -2.97
CA GLU A 52 -6.11 32.91 -3.14
C GLU A 52 -5.52 32.40 -1.83
N ALA A 53 -5.76 33.07 -0.72
CA ALA A 53 -5.20 32.68 0.58
C ALA A 53 -5.71 31.29 1.01
N ALA A 54 -7.00 31.01 0.88
CA ALA A 54 -7.59 29.72 1.20
C ALA A 54 -7.10 28.62 0.25
N PHE A 55 -6.94 28.92 -1.04
CA PHE A 55 -6.41 27.98 -2.03
C PHE A 55 -4.94 27.61 -1.73
N VAL A 56 -4.10 28.61 -1.46
CA VAL A 56 -2.69 28.39 -1.11
C VAL A 56 -2.58 27.64 0.22
N ALA A 57 -3.43 27.92 1.20
CA ALA A 57 -3.45 27.16 2.46
C ALA A 57 -3.88 25.70 2.25
N ALA A 58 -4.73 25.41 1.25
CA ALA A 58 -5.18 24.05 0.95
C ALA A 58 -4.16 23.24 0.12
N PHE A 59 -3.52 23.88 -0.86
CA PHE A 59 -2.71 23.20 -1.88
C PHE A 59 -1.21 23.57 -1.83
N GLY A 60 -0.78 24.45 -0.91
CA GLY A 60 0.62 24.92 -0.84
C GLY A 60 1.63 23.83 -0.53
N ASP A 61 1.20 22.76 0.13
CA ASP A 61 2.03 21.60 0.45
C ASP A 61 1.88 20.45 -0.55
N THR A 62 1.09 20.62 -1.62
CA THR A 62 0.98 19.61 -2.68
C THR A 62 2.34 19.35 -3.32
N TYR A 63 3.11 20.41 -3.60
CA TYR A 63 4.55 20.36 -3.85
C TYR A 63 5.27 20.71 -2.56
N GLU A 64 6.11 19.80 -2.06
CA GLU A 64 6.75 19.89 -0.75
C GLU A 64 7.31 21.29 -0.47
N LEU A 65 6.76 21.95 0.57
CA LEU A 65 7.17 23.30 1.02
C LEU A 65 7.25 24.33 -0.13
N SER A 66 6.32 24.27 -1.11
CA SER A 66 6.34 25.13 -2.31
C SER A 66 5.01 25.83 -2.56
N PRO A 67 4.53 26.68 -1.63
CA PRO A 67 3.21 27.34 -1.77
C PRO A 67 3.11 28.23 -3.02
N TRP A 68 4.23 28.64 -3.62
CA TRP A 68 4.24 29.41 -4.85
C TRP A 68 3.62 28.65 -6.04
N VAL A 69 3.72 27.29 -6.08
CA VAL A 69 3.09 26.47 -7.12
C VAL A 69 1.58 26.63 -7.06
N ALA A 70 0.99 26.50 -5.86
CA ALA A 70 -0.44 26.72 -5.68
C ALA A 70 -0.87 28.14 -6.02
N LYS A 71 -0.04 29.15 -5.67
CA LYS A 71 -0.30 30.55 -6.01
C LYS A 71 -0.38 30.78 -7.52
N VAL A 72 0.54 30.18 -8.30
CA VAL A 72 0.52 30.28 -9.76
C VAL A 72 -0.69 29.54 -10.36
N ALA A 73 -0.97 28.31 -9.86
CA ALA A 73 -2.11 27.52 -10.32
C ALA A 73 -3.45 28.19 -10.04
N TYR A 74 -3.58 28.94 -8.94
CA TYR A 74 -4.78 29.69 -8.57
C TYR A 74 -5.33 30.57 -9.71
N ALA A 75 -4.47 31.20 -10.49
CA ALA A 75 -4.86 32.06 -11.61
C ALA A 75 -5.53 31.30 -12.78
N LYS A 76 -5.49 29.96 -12.79
CA LYS A 76 -6.07 29.11 -13.84
C LYS A 76 -7.51 28.68 -13.57
N ARG A 77 -8.08 29.12 -12.45
CA ARG A 77 -9.49 28.80 -12.10
C ARG A 77 -10.49 29.52 -13.03
N PRO A 78 -11.71 28.98 -13.19
CA PRO A 78 -12.21 27.76 -12.55
C PRO A 78 -11.68 26.50 -13.22
N PHE A 79 -11.44 25.45 -12.41
CA PHE A 79 -11.04 24.14 -12.92
C PHE A 79 -12.28 23.34 -13.31
N PRO A 80 -12.38 22.82 -14.55
CA PRO A 80 -13.51 22.00 -14.97
C PRO A 80 -13.52 20.60 -14.34
N THR A 81 -12.34 20.06 -14.01
CA THR A 81 -12.17 18.72 -13.44
C THR A 81 -11.07 18.70 -12.37
N VAL A 82 -11.07 17.65 -11.54
CA VAL A 82 -9.99 17.43 -10.57
C VAL A 82 -8.65 17.20 -11.30
N THR A 83 -8.67 16.50 -12.44
CA THR A 83 -7.48 16.36 -13.30
C THR A 83 -6.97 17.72 -13.79
N ALA A 84 -7.86 18.65 -14.17
CA ALA A 84 -7.45 19.99 -14.60
C ALA A 84 -6.83 20.82 -13.46
N LEU A 85 -7.33 20.68 -12.23
CA LEU A 85 -6.70 21.26 -11.05
C LEU A 85 -5.27 20.74 -10.87
N HIS A 86 -5.09 19.41 -10.90
CA HIS A 86 -3.76 18.82 -10.78
C HIS A 86 -2.83 19.27 -11.93
N GLN A 87 -3.34 19.30 -13.17
CA GLN A 87 -2.56 19.74 -14.33
C GLN A 87 -2.10 21.20 -14.19
N ALA A 88 -2.96 22.09 -13.65
CA ALA A 88 -2.57 23.47 -13.41
C ALA A 88 -1.44 23.61 -12.38
N LEU A 89 -1.40 22.76 -11.35
CA LEU A 89 -0.31 22.68 -10.39
C LEU A 89 0.98 22.15 -11.07
N ALA A 90 0.86 21.09 -11.86
CA ALA A 90 1.98 20.50 -12.59
C ALA A 90 2.57 21.46 -13.63
N ASP A 91 1.73 22.18 -14.37
CA ASP A 91 2.15 23.20 -15.34
C ASP A 91 2.89 24.37 -14.64
N ALA A 92 2.40 24.80 -13.47
CA ALA A 92 3.06 25.83 -12.69
C ALA A 92 4.47 25.42 -12.29
N PHE A 93 4.67 24.17 -11.85
CA PHE A 93 5.99 23.63 -11.52
C PHE A 93 6.83 23.37 -12.78
N GLY A 94 6.22 22.90 -13.88
CA GLY A 94 6.90 22.61 -15.15
C GLY A 94 7.39 23.87 -15.87
N ALA A 95 6.76 25.04 -15.63
CA ALA A 95 7.09 26.29 -16.30
C ALA A 95 8.37 26.97 -15.79
N VAL A 96 8.88 26.56 -14.61
CA VAL A 96 10.13 27.16 -14.09
C VAL A 96 11.37 26.54 -14.74
N ARG A 97 12.49 27.26 -14.71
CA ARG A 97 13.73 26.80 -15.32
C ARG A 97 14.24 25.53 -14.64
N ARG A 98 15.01 24.72 -15.38
CA ARG A 98 15.56 23.44 -14.88
C ARG A 98 16.38 23.58 -13.62
N GLU A 99 17.15 24.65 -13.47
CA GLU A 99 17.93 24.95 -12.27
C GLU A 99 17.03 25.14 -11.04
N GLN A 100 15.84 25.72 -11.21
CA GLN A 100 14.86 25.89 -10.14
C GLN A 100 14.17 24.59 -9.80
N GLN A 101 13.89 23.74 -10.80
CA GLN A 101 13.37 22.38 -10.58
C GLN A 101 14.39 21.52 -9.84
N GLN A 102 15.68 21.55 -10.23
CA GLN A 102 16.74 20.84 -9.52
C GLN A 102 16.90 21.37 -8.09
N ALA A 103 16.85 22.70 -7.88
CA ALA A 103 16.89 23.28 -6.54
C ALA A 103 15.72 22.87 -5.65
N PHE A 104 14.54 22.59 -6.24
CA PHE A 104 13.43 21.98 -5.52
C PHE A 104 13.82 20.59 -5.00
N PHE A 105 14.31 19.69 -5.86
CA PHE A 105 14.70 18.34 -5.46
C PHE A 105 15.91 18.31 -4.51
N ARG A 106 16.83 19.28 -4.61
CA ARG A 106 17.99 19.40 -3.70
C ARG A 106 17.57 19.60 -2.25
N ARG A 107 16.50 20.34 -1.99
CA ARG A 107 16.04 20.65 -0.64
C ARG A 107 15.15 19.58 -0.02
N LEU A 108 14.65 18.62 -0.82
CA LEU A 108 13.84 17.52 -0.28
C LEU A 108 14.68 16.66 0.66
N SER A 109 14.02 16.11 1.67
CA SER A 109 14.62 15.14 2.57
C SER A 109 14.92 13.84 1.82
N ASP A 110 15.98 13.14 2.22
CA ASP A 110 16.27 11.83 1.66
C ASP A 110 15.22 10.80 2.09
N ILE A 111 14.90 9.89 1.17
CA ILE A 111 13.98 8.80 1.47
C ILE A 111 14.56 7.94 2.61
N GLY A 112 13.73 7.66 3.64
CA GLY A 112 14.12 6.86 4.80
C GLY A 112 15.07 7.57 5.76
N ASP A 113 15.28 8.88 5.65
CA ASP A 113 16.05 9.63 6.63
C ASP A 113 15.26 9.79 7.93
N ARG A 114 15.68 9.05 8.95
CA ARG A 114 15.08 9.05 10.29
C ARG A 114 15.41 10.30 11.11
N THR A 115 16.31 11.16 10.62
CA THR A 115 16.77 12.35 11.33
C THR A 115 16.06 13.64 10.90
N VAL A 116 15.17 13.55 9.91
CA VAL A 116 14.44 14.70 9.35
C VAL A 116 13.59 15.37 10.42
N LYS A 117 13.81 16.68 10.61
CA LYS A 117 12.97 17.48 11.51
C LYS A 117 11.59 17.69 10.91
N ALA A 118 10.56 17.75 11.77
CA ALA A 118 9.17 17.91 11.37
C ALA A 118 8.90 19.16 10.51
N GLU A 119 9.71 20.19 10.65
CA GLU A 119 9.65 21.43 9.84
C GLU A 119 10.15 21.28 8.40
N ASN A 120 10.91 20.22 8.12
CA ASN A 120 11.55 19.95 6.81
C ASN A 120 10.86 18.87 5.98
N ILE A 121 9.72 18.36 6.44
CA ILE A 121 8.93 17.34 5.75
C ILE A 121 7.45 17.56 6.05
N THR A 122 6.61 17.48 5.01
CA THR A 122 5.16 17.59 5.18
C THR A 122 4.57 16.31 5.81
N ALA A 123 3.38 16.46 6.41
CA ALA A 123 2.64 15.31 6.95
C ALA A 123 2.31 14.27 5.84
N ALA A 124 2.04 14.74 4.61
CA ALA A 124 1.79 13.88 3.46
C ALA A 124 3.02 13.05 3.10
N SER A 125 4.20 13.66 2.97
CA SER A 125 5.46 12.95 2.67
C SER A 125 5.82 11.93 3.75
N LYS A 126 5.61 12.28 5.02
CA LYS A 126 5.84 11.35 6.13
C LYS A 126 4.91 10.13 6.06
N LEU A 127 3.62 10.35 5.77
CA LEU A 127 2.65 9.27 5.60
C LEU A 127 3.01 8.38 4.40
N GLU A 128 3.41 8.96 3.28
CA GLU A 128 3.81 8.24 2.08
C GLU A 128 5.00 7.32 2.32
N GLN A 129 6.01 7.77 3.06
CA GLN A 129 7.16 6.94 3.46
C GLN A 129 6.74 5.81 4.42
N SER A 130 5.86 6.09 5.37
CA SER A 130 5.35 5.08 6.30
C SER A 130 4.55 3.99 5.58
N VAL A 131 3.67 4.37 4.65
CA VAL A 131 2.83 3.42 3.89
C VAL A 131 3.67 2.52 2.98
N SER A 132 4.76 3.02 2.40
CA SER A 132 5.69 2.21 1.59
C SER A 132 6.56 1.25 2.40
N GLY A 133 6.51 1.33 3.73
CA GLY A 133 7.30 0.50 4.63
C GLY A 133 8.77 0.90 4.73
N VAL A 134 9.17 2.03 4.15
CA VAL A 134 10.57 2.53 4.25
C VAL A 134 10.96 2.82 5.71
N ASP A 135 10.00 3.16 6.57
CA ASP A 135 10.22 3.36 8.00
C ASP A 135 10.51 2.04 8.76
N SER A 136 10.15 0.89 8.18
CA SER A 136 10.27 -0.45 8.78
C SER A 136 11.37 -1.31 8.16
N LEU A 137 12.29 -0.69 7.44
CA LEU A 137 13.46 -1.36 6.86
C LEU A 137 14.31 -2.04 7.93
N THR A 138 14.91 -3.18 7.57
CA THR A 138 15.98 -3.79 8.38
C THR A 138 17.15 -2.81 8.52
N GLU A 139 17.99 -2.98 9.54
CA GLU A 139 19.16 -2.12 9.71
C GLU A 139 20.11 -2.22 8.51
N ALA A 140 20.26 -3.41 7.94
CA ALA A 140 21.06 -3.64 6.74
C ALA A 140 20.52 -2.86 5.52
N ASP A 141 19.20 -2.89 5.30
CA ASP A 141 18.55 -2.18 4.21
C ASP A 141 18.59 -0.66 4.45
N HIS A 142 18.46 -0.23 5.71
CA HIS A 142 18.58 1.18 6.06
C HIS A 142 20.00 1.71 5.75
N GLU A 143 21.05 0.98 6.12
CA GLU A 143 22.43 1.35 5.78
C GLU A 143 22.68 1.31 4.26
N ARG A 144 22.08 0.35 3.54
CA ARG A 144 22.11 0.33 2.07
C ARG A 144 21.46 1.58 1.48
N LEU A 145 20.27 1.95 1.97
CA LEU A 145 19.53 3.13 1.52
C LEU A 145 20.32 4.42 1.77
N LYS A 146 20.96 4.54 2.92
CA LYS A 146 21.82 5.68 3.27
C LYS A 146 23.01 5.84 2.32
N LYS A 147 23.66 4.73 1.95
CA LYS A 147 24.74 4.74 0.95
C LYS A 147 24.25 5.16 -0.43
N LEU A 148 23.06 4.68 -0.84
CA LEU A 148 22.43 5.04 -2.11
C LEU A 148 22.03 6.53 -2.13
N ASN A 149 21.43 7.04 -1.07
CA ASN A 149 21.10 8.46 -0.92
C ASN A 149 22.36 9.33 -1.07
N LYS A 150 23.45 8.96 -0.38
CA LYS A 150 24.71 9.67 -0.50
C LYS A 150 25.25 9.66 -1.94
N ALA A 151 25.33 8.51 -2.57
CA ALA A 151 25.83 8.37 -3.94
C ALA A 151 24.98 9.17 -4.94
N TYR A 152 23.67 9.21 -4.73
CA TYR A 152 22.76 9.96 -5.59
C TYR A 152 22.93 11.47 -5.44
N ARG A 153 23.03 11.97 -4.20
CA ARG A 153 23.32 13.39 -3.95
C ARG A 153 24.68 13.82 -4.50
N ASP A 154 25.71 13.00 -4.29
CA ASP A 154 27.06 13.26 -4.80
C ASP A 154 27.06 13.38 -6.34
N LYS A 155 26.24 12.57 -7.04
CA LYS A 155 26.17 12.54 -8.49
C LYS A 155 25.30 13.63 -9.09
N PHE A 156 24.09 13.84 -8.52
CA PHE A 156 23.06 14.66 -9.16
C PHE A 156 22.77 15.97 -8.44
N ASP A 157 23.31 16.16 -7.24
CA ASP A 157 23.02 17.32 -6.38
C ASP A 157 21.49 17.49 -6.14
N MET A 158 20.78 16.37 -5.95
CA MET A 158 19.35 16.29 -5.65
C MET A 158 19.08 15.10 -4.74
N SER A 159 17.93 15.13 -4.04
CA SER A 159 17.38 13.97 -3.37
C SER A 159 16.74 13.00 -4.36
N PHE A 160 16.88 11.71 -4.13
CA PHE A 160 16.16 10.70 -4.90
C PHE A 160 14.66 10.83 -4.68
N THR A 161 13.94 11.13 -5.74
CA THR A 161 12.48 11.27 -5.71
C THR A 161 11.85 10.09 -6.42
N ILE A 162 10.94 9.43 -5.73
CA ILE A 162 10.12 8.33 -6.24
C ILE A 162 8.74 8.37 -5.56
N ALA A 163 7.69 8.05 -6.31
CA ALA A 163 6.34 7.94 -5.76
C ALA A 163 6.24 6.67 -4.90
N ASN A 164 6.53 6.81 -3.61
CA ASN A 164 6.63 5.71 -2.64
C ASN A 164 5.40 4.79 -2.68
N ARG A 165 4.20 5.36 -2.75
CA ARG A 165 2.93 4.60 -2.76
C ARG A 165 2.68 3.82 -4.05
N ARG A 166 3.49 4.05 -5.09
CA ARG A 166 3.46 3.33 -6.37
C ARG A 166 4.47 2.19 -6.44
N ASN A 167 5.31 2.02 -5.42
CA ASN A 167 6.45 1.13 -5.44
C ASN A 167 6.55 0.30 -4.15
N THR A 168 6.84 -1.00 -4.28
CA THR A 168 7.27 -1.83 -3.15
C THR A 168 8.69 -1.47 -2.74
N GLN A 169 9.14 -1.88 -1.55
CA GLN A 169 10.52 -1.68 -1.10
C GLN A 169 11.55 -2.20 -2.12
N ASP A 170 11.37 -3.43 -2.61
CA ASP A 170 12.26 -4.03 -3.63
C ASP A 170 12.34 -3.18 -4.89
N THR A 171 11.19 -2.64 -5.34
CA THR A 171 11.14 -1.78 -6.52
C THR A 171 11.85 -0.45 -6.27
N ILE A 172 11.72 0.14 -5.08
CA ILE A 172 12.41 1.37 -4.69
C ILE A 172 13.93 1.16 -4.79
N PHE A 173 14.48 0.10 -4.20
CA PHE A 173 15.91 -0.21 -4.29
C PHE A 173 16.36 -0.45 -5.72
N THR A 174 15.62 -1.24 -6.49
CA THR A 174 15.91 -1.53 -7.90
C THR A 174 15.94 -0.24 -8.73
N GLN A 175 14.95 0.65 -8.55
CA GLN A 175 14.92 1.92 -9.25
C GLN A 175 16.06 2.83 -8.83
N PHE A 176 16.39 2.86 -7.56
CA PHE A 176 17.50 3.66 -7.04
C PHE A 176 18.82 3.29 -7.71
N GLU A 177 19.16 2.00 -7.70
CA GLU A 177 20.39 1.49 -8.30
C GLU A 177 20.42 1.69 -9.81
N ARG A 178 19.31 1.43 -10.51
CA ARG A 178 19.20 1.66 -11.95
C ARG A 178 19.40 3.14 -12.31
N ARG A 179 18.75 4.05 -11.58
CA ARG A 179 18.75 5.49 -11.87
C ARG A 179 20.08 6.15 -11.57
N LEU A 180 20.94 5.55 -10.73
CA LEU A 180 22.33 6.00 -10.55
C LEU A 180 23.16 5.90 -11.83
N SER A 181 22.76 5.13 -12.87
CA SER A 181 23.45 5.11 -14.17
C SER A 181 23.08 6.25 -15.11
N ASN A 182 21.99 6.98 -14.85
CA ASN A 182 21.49 8.05 -15.71
C ASN A 182 22.45 9.27 -15.76
N ASP A 183 22.29 10.12 -16.79
CA ASP A 183 22.79 11.48 -16.77
C ASP A 183 21.82 12.42 -16.00
N LEU A 184 22.28 13.63 -15.69
CA LEU A 184 21.49 14.60 -14.92
C LEU A 184 20.20 15.03 -15.63
N ALA A 185 20.21 15.17 -16.96
CA ALA A 185 19.03 15.63 -17.70
C ALA A 185 17.93 14.57 -17.70
N THR A 186 18.32 13.32 -17.91
CA THR A 186 17.43 12.15 -17.82
C THR A 186 16.88 11.99 -16.42
N GLU A 187 17.76 12.13 -15.41
CA GLU A 187 17.37 11.93 -14.01
C GLU A 187 16.42 13.02 -13.50
N LEU A 188 16.66 14.28 -13.87
CA LEU A 188 15.77 15.38 -13.54
C LEU A 188 14.38 15.20 -14.20
N ALA A 189 14.32 14.72 -15.43
CA ALA A 189 13.06 14.44 -16.10
C ALA A 189 12.27 13.33 -15.39
N ILE A 190 12.96 12.27 -14.93
CA ILE A 190 12.33 11.19 -14.15
C ILE A 190 11.87 11.71 -12.79
N ALA A 191 12.68 12.52 -12.09
CA ALA A 191 12.29 13.09 -10.80
C ALA A 191 11.02 13.96 -10.92
N ILE A 192 10.90 14.76 -11.98
CA ILE A 192 9.71 15.56 -12.28
C ILE A 192 8.50 14.65 -12.53
N GLN A 193 8.68 13.56 -13.26
CA GLN A 193 7.60 12.60 -13.52
C GLN A 193 7.15 11.89 -12.23
N GLU A 194 8.06 11.53 -11.35
CA GLU A 194 7.73 10.93 -10.06
C GLU A 194 6.99 11.92 -9.16
N GLU A 195 7.42 13.18 -9.13
CA GLU A 195 6.73 14.25 -8.41
C GLU A 195 5.31 14.49 -8.96
N PHE A 196 5.12 14.40 -10.29
CA PHE A 196 3.79 14.45 -10.92
C PHE A 196 2.89 13.32 -10.39
N PHE A 197 3.39 12.10 -10.21
CA PHE A 197 2.61 11.00 -9.65
C PHE A 197 2.28 11.22 -8.16
N ILE A 198 3.24 11.73 -7.38
CA ILE A 198 3.04 12.04 -5.96
C ILE A 198 1.92 13.08 -5.82
N THR A 199 2.05 14.21 -6.52
CA THR A 199 1.11 15.32 -6.40
C THR A 199 -0.27 14.99 -6.96
N ARG A 200 -0.35 14.14 -8.00
CA ARG A 200 -1.61 13.64 -8.53
C ARG A 200 -2.39 12.82 -7.50
N LEU A 201 -1.71 11.97 -6.77
CA LEU A 201 -2.31 11.19 -5.70
C LEU A 201 -2.79 12.08 -4.56
N ARG A 202 -1.97 13.05 -4.13
CA ARG A 202 -2.33 14.03 -3.08
C ARG A 202 -3.60 14.81 -3.44
N VAL A 203 -3.70 15.28 -4.68
CA VAL A 203 -4.89 16.00 -5.17
C VAL A 203 -6.10 15.07 -5.23
N ALA A 204 -5.95 13.84 -5.72
CA ALA A 204 -7.03 12.87 -5.81
C ALA A 204 -7.60 12.46 -4.43
N GLU A 205 -6.79 12.47 -3.39
CA GLU A 205 -7.23 12.20 -2.02
C GLU A 205 -7.83 13.43 -1.32
N GLN A 206 -7.44 14.63 -1.76
CA GLN A 206 -7.86 15.88 -1.14
C GLN A 206 -9.14 16.46 -1.76
N VAL A 207 -9.43 16.17 -3.02
CA VAL A 207 -10.53 16.79 -3.77
C VAL A 207 -11.41 15.75 -4.44
N LEU A 208 -12.73 15.90 -4.28
CA LEU A 208 -13.75 15.11 -4.97
C LEU A 208 -14.45 15.97 -6.02
N GLY A 209 -14.73 15.38 -7.18
CA GLY A 209 -15.44 16.08 -8.25
C GLY A 209 -15.39 15.37 -9.58
N GLU A 210 -15.84 16.03 -10.61
CA GLU A 210 -15.79 15.52 -11.97
C GLU A 210 -14.35 15.33 -12.45
N GLY A 211 -14.12 14.30 -13.26
CA GLY A 211 -12.82 14.01 -13.87
C GLY A 211 -11.74 13.70 -12.85
N MET A 212 -12.05 12.88 -11.84
CA MET A 212 -11.06 12.34 -10.91
C MET A 212 -9.94 11.63 -11.67
N PRO A 213 -8.66 11.90 -11.37
CA PRO A 213 -7.57 11.14 -11.95
C PRO A 213 -7.59 9.70 -11.43
N ARG A 214 -7.32 8.74 -12.30
CA ARG A 214 -7.11 7.37 -11.87
C ARG A 214 -5.74 7.25 -11.20
N VAL A 215 -5.74 6.90 -9.93
CA VAL A 215 -4.52 6.78 -9.11
C VAL A 215 -4.31 5.37 -8.56
N TYR A 216 -5.31 4.49 -8.74
CA TYR A 216 -5.26 3.09 -8.36
C TYR A 216 -5.71 2.21 -9.51
N GLY A 217 -5.08 1.06 -9.65
CA GLY A 217 -5.45 0.03 -10.61
C GLY A 217 -6.37 -1.03 -10.00
N ASP A 218 -6.60 -2.07 -10.79
CA ASP A 218 -7.41 -3.21 -10.39
C ASP A 218 -6.64 -4.50 -10.68
N LEU A 219 -6.69 -5.44 -9.73
CA LEU A 219 -6.28 -6.82 -9.92
C LEU A 219 -7.50 -7.71 -9.67
N THR A 220 -7.93 -8.41 -10.70
CA THR A 220 -9.09 -9.29 -10.67
C THR A 220 -8.73 -10.68 -11.20
N ALA A 221 -9.51 -11.70 -10.83
CA ALA A 221 -9.38 -13.03 -11.39
C ALA A 221 -10.74 -13.55 -11.88
N HIS A 222 -10.68 -14.52 -12.80
CA HIS A 222 -11.83 -15.30 -13.23
C HIS A 222 -11.43 -16.77 -13.31
N VAL A 223 -12.03 -17.61 -12.50
CA VAL A 223 -11.66 -19.03 -12.39
C VAL A 223 -12.78 -19.90 -12.94
N LEU A 224 -12.41 -20.80 -13.84
CA LEU A 224 -13.30 -21.79 -14.46
C LEU A 224 -12.93 -23.19 -13.99
N ASN A 225 -13.92 -23.95 -13.54
CA ASN A 225 -13.81 -25.37 -13.25
C ASN A 225 -14.04 -26.16 -14.54
N THR A 226 -12.96 -26.66 -15.13
CA THR A 226 -13.01 -27.39 -16.41
C THR A 226 -13.55 -28.82 -16.28
N VAL A 227 -13.67 -29.36 -15.07
CA VAL A 227 -14.27 -30.69 -14.85
C VAL A 227 -15.75 -30.68 -15.18
N VAL A 228 -16.45 -29.62 -14.82
CA VAL A 228 -17.88 -29.47 -15.01
C VAL A 228 -18.28 -28.41 -16.03
N GLY A 229 -17.29 -27.68 -16.59
CA GLY A 229 -17.53 -26.62 -17.56
C GLY A 229 -18.27 -25.41 -16.98
N GLN A 230 -18.08 -25.09 -15.68
CA GLN A 230 -18.78 -24.03 -14.96
C GLN A 230 -17.81 -23.06 -14.28
N PRO A 231 -18.25 -21.84 -13.96
CA PRO A 231 -17.48 -20.95 -13.10
C PRO A 231 -17.14 -21.60 -11.74
N ALA A 232 -15.91 -21.38 -11.28
CA ALA A 232 -15.45 -21.93 -10.00
C ALA A 232 -15.92 -21.03 -8.84
N ASN A 233 -17.16 -21.15 -8.42
CA ASN A 233 -17.72 -20.43 -7.28
C ASN A 233 -17.17 -20.95 -5.95
N GLY A 234 -16.66 -20.04 -5.10
CA GLY A 234 -16.17 -20.37 -3.75
C GLY A 234 -14.70 -20.79 -3.68
N MET A 235 -13.90 -20.54 -4.73
CA MET A 235 -12.44 -20.72 -4.68
C MET A 235 -11.80 -19.60 -3.88
N ALA A 236 -11.07 -19.94 -2.82
CA ALA A 236 -10.30 -18.99 -2.05
C ALA A 236 -9.02 -18.60 -2.80
N ILE A 237 -8.72 -17.30 -2.80
CA ILE A 237 -7.55 -16.71 -3.44
C ILE A 237 -6.87 -15.77 -2.44
N ASP A 238 -5.60 -16.00 -2.20
CA ASP A 238 -4.72 -15.13 -1.42
C ASP A 238 -3.76 -14.39 -2.34
N LEU A 239 -3.50 -13.11 -2.05
CA LEU A 239 -2.48 -12.31 -2.70
C LEU A 239 -1.34 -12.06 -1.72
N PHE A 240 -0.13 -12.37 -2.13
CA PHE A 240 1.10 -12.06 -1.41
C PHE A 240 1.93 -11.06 -2.22
N GLU A 241 2.45 -10.04 -1.54
CA GLU A 241 3.53 -9.19 -2.03
C GLU A 241 4.85 -9.88 -1.69
N LEU A 242 5.75 -9.98 -2.65
CA LEU A 242 7.03 -10.67 -2.49
C LEU A 242 8.17 -9.66 -2.31
N SER A 243 9.00 -9.91 -1.28
CA SER A 243 10.29 -9.27 -1.10
C SER A 243 11.36 -10.36 -1.01
N GLY A 244 12.27 -10.42 -1.98
CA GLY A 244 13.14 -11.57 -2.14
C GLY A 244 12.33 -12.86 -2.30
N ASP A 245 12.59 -13.85 -1.44
CA ASP A 245 11.86 -15.13 -1.39
C ASP A 245 10.76 -15.15 -0.31
N THR A 246 10.57 -14.05 0.42
CA THR A 246 9.54 -13.93 1.45
C THR A 246 8.28 -13.29 0.89
N GLY A 247 7.12 -13.73 1.38
CA GLY A 247 5.83 -13.22 0.96
C GLY A 247 5.00 -12.69 2.13
N ARG A 248 4.53 -11.43 2.04
CA ARG A 248 3.58 -10.83 2.97
C ARG A 248 2.18 -10.89 2.35
N LYS A 249 1.24 -11.55 3.03
CA LYS A 249 -0.17 -11.57 2.57
C LYS A 249 -0.75 -10.16 2.62
N VAL A 250 -1.25 -9.68 1.48
CA VAL A 250 -1.79 -8.32 1.32
C VAL A 250 -3.27 -8.29 1.02
N ALA A 251 -3.84 -9.38 0.48
CA ALA A 251 -5.26 -9.52 0.26
C ALA A 251 -5.71 -10.98 0.34
N GLN A 252 -6.98 -11.18 0.60
CA GLN A 252 -7.68 -12.46 0.53
C GLN A 252 -9.09 -12.23 0.01
N THR A 253 -9.54 -13.08 -0.90
CA THR A 253 -10.89 -13.06 -1.46
C THR A 253 -11.37 -14.44 -1.81
N THR A 254 -12.62 -14.54 -2.25
CA THR A 254 -13.23 -15.79 -2.73
C THR A 254 -13.99 -15.49 -4.02
N THR A 255 -13.91 -16.37 -5.00
CA THR A 255 -14.66 -16.20 -6.24
C THR A 255 -16.16 -16.25 -5.99
N ASN A 256 -16.89 -15.39 -6.69
CA ASN A 256 -18.35 -15.32 -6.66
C ASN A 256 -19.00 -16.41 -7.56
N ILE A 257 -20.34 -16.37 -7.70
CA ILE A 257 -21.11 -17.32 -8.50
C ILE A 257 -20.68 -17.37 -9.98
N ASP A 258 -20.14 -16.27 -10.49
CA ASP A 258 -19.63 -16.19 -11.87
C ASP A 258 -18.16 -16.60 -11.95
N GLY A 259 -17.56 -17.12 -10.86
CA GLY A 259 -16.14 -17.48 -10.79
C GLY A 259 -15.20 -16.28 -10.73
N ARG A 260 -15.71 -15.06 -10.53
CA ARG A 260 -14.93 -13.82 -10.52
C ARG A 260 -14.51 -13.44 -9.11
N ALA A 261 -13.35 -12.82 -9.00
CA ALA A 261 -12.83 -12.30 -7.75
C ALA A 261 -12.20 -10.92 -7.96
N ASP A 262 -12.63 -9.96 -7.16
CA ASP A 262 -12.00 -8.67 -7.00
C ASP A 262 -10.91 -8.82 -5.92
N ILE A 263 -9.65 -8.90 -6.33
CA ILE A 263 -8.51 -9.16 -5.44
C ILE A 263 -8.03 -7.84 -4.83
N MET A 264 -7.75 -6.87 -5.68
CA MET A 264 -7.42 -5.49 -5.31
C MET A 264 -8.10 -4.57 -6.33
N VAL A 265 -9.13 -3.84 -5.91
CA VAL A 265 -9.89 -2.91 -6.75
C VAL A 265 -9.98 -1.57 -6.03
N GLY A 266 -9.61 -0.48 -6.72
CA GLY A 266 -9.66 0.86 -6.15
C GLY A 266 -8.76 1.06 -4.92
N ARG A 267 -7.71 0.28 -4.79
CA ARG A 267 -6.74 0.30 -3.68
C ARG A 267 -5.32 0.38 -4.22
N PRO A 268 -4.36 0.89 -3.40
CA PRO A 268 -2.96 0.87 -3.78
C PRO A 268 -2.48 -0.53 -4.13
N LEU A 269 -1.94 -0.70 -5.34
CA LEU A 269 -1.30 -1.91 -5.81
C LEU A 269 0.07 -1.52 -6.40
N PRO A 270 1.09 -1.35 -5.54
CA PRO A 270 2.40 -0.87 -5.94
C PRO A 270 3.06 -1.75 -7.00
N ASN A 271 3.96 -1.15 -7.79
CA ASN A 271 4.88 -1.90 -8.65
C ASN A 271 5.66 -2.91 -7.83
N GLY A 272 5.75 -4.15 -8.30
CA GLY A 272 6.45 -5.18 -7.56
C GLY A 272 6.09 -6.59 -8.00
N ARG A 273 6.65 -7.54 -7.27
CA ARG A 273 6.39 -8.97 -7.47
C ARG A 273 5.27 -9.42 -6.54
N TYR A 274 4.36 -10.17 -7.11
CA TYR A 274 3.21 -10.70 -6.38
C TYR A 274 3.01 -12.17 -6.66
N GLU A 275 2.32 -12.83 -5.75
CA GLU A 275 1.97 -14.24 -5.85
C GLU A 275 0.49 -14.43 -5.49
N LEU A 276 -0.29 -14.91 -6.47
CA LEU A 276 -1.64 -15.39 -6.24
C LEU A 276 -1.58 -16.86 -5.84
N ARG A 277 -2.23 -17.21 -4.74
CA ARG A 277 -2.38 -18.59 -4.29
C ARG A 277 -3.85 -18.99 -4.32
N LEU A 278 -4.17 -19.97 -5.17
CA LEU A 278 -5.51 -20.53 -5.33
C LEU A 278 -5.61 -21.85 -4.54
N ALA A 279 -6.56 -21.95 -3.61
CA ALA A 279 -6.74 -23.12 -2.76
C ALA A 279 -7.44 -24.26 -3.55
N MET A 280 -6.70 -24.90 -4.44
CA MET A 280 -7.21 -25.87 -5.40
C MET A 280 -7.81 -27.11 -4.73
N ALA A 281 -7.05 -27.77 -3.87
CA ALA A 281 -7.52 -28.99 -3.23
C ALA A 281 -8.78 -28.76 -2.39
N ASP A 282 -8.81 -27.67 -1.61
CA ASP A 282 -9.96 -27.35 -0.77
C ASP A 282 -11.21 -27.04 -1.58
N TYR A 283 -11.04 -26.31 -2.68
CA TYR A 283 -12.14 -26.06 -3.60
C TYR A 283 -12.71 -27.36 -4.18
N PHE A 284 -11.87 -28.22 -4.79
CA PHE A 284 -12.34 -29.43 -5.43
C PHE A 284 -12.86 -30.46 -4.46
N ARG A 285 -12.35 -30.57 -3.22
CA ARG A 285 -12.93 -31.38 -2.15
C ARG A 285 -14.36 -30.94 -1.81
N LYS A 286 -14.59 -29.64 -1.69
CA LYS A 286 -15.93 -29.06 -1.45
C LYS A 286 -16.89 -29.32 -2.61
N GLN A 287 -16.37 -29.49 -3.84
CA GLN A 287 -17.16 -29.89 -5.01
C GLN A 287 -17.37 -31.41 -5.10
N GLY A 288 -16.92 -32.20 -4.12
CA GLY A 288 -17.08 -33.64 -4.09
C GLY A 288 -16.09 -34.44 -4.93
N ALA A 289 -14.99 -33.80 -5.40
CA ALA A 289 -13.96 -34.50 -6.17
C ALA A 289 -13.18 -35.49 -5.27
N ALA A 290 -12.97 -36.69 -5.74
CA ALA A 290 -12.12 -37.70 -5.08
C ALA A 290 -10.64 -37.34 -5.41
N LEU A 291 -10.00 -36.66 -4.48
CA LEU A 291 -8.58 -36.32 -4.57
C LEU A 291 -7.72 -37.38 -3.89
N GLY A 292 -6.51 -37.56 -4.38
CA GLY A 292 -5.47 -38.34 -3.68
C GLY A 292 -5.09 -37.74 -2.33
N SER A 293 -4.40 -38.56 -1.49
CA SER A 293 -3.82 -38.09 -0.23
C SER A 293 -2.31 -38.39 -0.24
N PRO A 294 -1.44 -37.41 -0.48
CA PRO A 294 -1.72 -35.99 -0.76
C PRO A 294 -2.39 -35.75 -2.14
N PRO A 295 -3.07 -34.60 -2.33
CA PRO A 295 -3.62 -34.23 -3.63
C PRO A 295 -2.48 -33.88 -4.62
N PHE A 296 -2.75 -33.99 -5.93
CA PHE A 296 -1.74 -33.63 -6.93
C PHE A 296 -1.41 -32.12 -6.89
N PHE A 297 -2.44 -31.26 -6.89
CA PHE A 297 -2.31 -29.85 -6.56
C PHE A 297 -2.99 -29.57 -5.24
N ASP A 298 -2.25 -29.06 -4.30
CA ASP A 298 -2.74 -28.50 -3.05
C ASP A 298 -3.15 -27.03 -3.25
N VAL A 299 -2.17 -26.19 -3.53
CA VAL A 299 -2.31 -24.77 -3.86
C VAL A 299 -1.65 -24.51 -5.19
N VAL A 300 -2.35 -23.83 -6.10
CA VAL A 300 -1.72 -23.32 -7.33
C VAL A 300 -1.20 -21.91 -7.05
N THR A 301 0.08 -21.71 -7.36
CA THR A 301 0.78 -20.46 -7.18
C THR A 301 1.09 -19.81 -8.51
N ILE A 302 0.64 -18.57 -8.71
CA ILE A 302 0.86 -17.76 -9.91
C ILE A 302 1.64 -16.53 -9.53
N ARG A 303 2.88 -16.41 -10.05
CA ARG A 303 3.72 -15.23 -9.84
C ARG A 303 3.49 -14.20 -10.94
N LEU A 304 3.31 -12.94 -10.52
CA LEU A 304 3.06 -11.80 -11.38
C LEU A 304 4.06 -10.69 -11.07
N TYR A 305 4.47 -9.95 -12.10
CA TYR A 305 5.14 -8.67 -11.93
C TYR A 305 4.18 -7.55 -12.35
N LEU A 306 3.91 -6.62 -11.44
CA LEU A 306 3.06 -5.46 -11.69
C LEU A 306 3.95 -4.24 -11.87
N ASP A 307 3.84 -3.59 -13.02
CA ASP A 307 4.66 -2.45 -13.43
C ASP A 307 3.82 -1.18 -13.72
N ASN A 308 2.50 -1.30 -13.60
CA ASN A 308 1.57 -0.19 -13.75
C ASN A 308 0.53 -0.19 -12.63
N PRO A 309 0.75 0.58 -11.54
CA PRO A 309 -0.13 0.59 -10.38
C PRO A 309 -1.51 1.21 -10.65
N GLU A 310 -1.72 1.82 -11.80
CA GLU A 310 -3.01 2.38 -12.25
C GLU A 310 -3.67 1.53 -13.35
N GLY A 311 -2.99 0.49 -13.79
CA GLY A 311 -3.48 -0.45 -14.80
C GLY A 311 -4.57 -1.38 -14.27
N SER A 312 -5.29 -2.02 -15.17
CA SER A 312 -6.18 -3.14 -14.85
C SER A 312 -5.54 -4.44 -15.29
N ILE A 313 -5.40 -5.37 -14.36
CA ILE A 313 -4.87 -6.70 -14.61
C ILE A 313 -5.95 -7.71 -14.29
N HIS A 314 -6.26 -8.54 -15.27
CA HIS A 314 -7.21 -9.62 -15.17
C HIS A 314 -6.50 -10.96 -15.34
N VAL A 315 -6.70 -11.88 -14.38
CA VAL A 315 -6.05 -13.19 -14.37
C VAL A 315 -7.12 -14.27 -14.59
N PRO A 316 -7.33 -14.71 -15.84
CA PRO A 316 -8.19 -15.85 -16.12
C PRO A 316 -7.45 -17.14 -15.84
N VAL A 317 -8.13 -18.07 -15.14
CA VAL A 317 -7.60 -19.39 -14.77
C VAL A 317 -8.62 -20.44 -15.09
N ALA A 318 -8.27 -21.39 -15.96
CA ALA A 318 -9.04 -22.61 -16.18
C ALA A 318 -8.37 -23.74 -15.39
N CYS A 319 -9.11 -24.46 -14.56
CA CYS A 319 -8.51 -25.43 -13.65
C CYS A 319 -9.32 -26.71 -13.46
N SER A 320 -8.59 -27.80 -13.19
CA SER A 320 -9.07 -29.09 -12.72
C SER A 320 -8.22 -29.55 -11.54
N PRO A 321 -8.54 -30.65 -10.84
CA PRO A 321 -7.68 -31.17 -9.78
C PRO A 321 -6.24 -31.52 -10.22
N TRP A 322 -6.00 -31.65 -11.52
CA TRP A 322 -4.75 -32.18 -12.08
C TRP A 322 -4.09 -31.24 -13.09
N SER A 323 -4.74 -30.14 -13.45
CA SER A 323 -4.21 -29.20 -14.43
C SER A 323 -4.74 -27.79 -14.20
N TYR A 324 -3.97 -26.80 -14.63
CA TYR A 324 -4.47 -25.44 -14.79
C TYR A 324 -3.81 -24.77 -16.01
N ALA A 325 -4.50 -23.81 -16.57
CA ALA A 325 -4.01 -22.93 -17.62
C ALA A 325 -4.40 -21.49 -17.29
N MET A 326 -3.54 -20.56 -17.65
CA MET A 326 -3.79 -19.14 -17.56
C MET A 326 -3.27 -18.43 -18.81
N TYR A 327 -3.84 -17.25 -19.07
CA TYR A 327 -3.40 -16.38 -20.17
C TYR A 327 -3.57 -14.91 -19.76
N ARG A 328 -3.03 -14.00 -20.57
CA ARG A 328 -3.16 -12.56 -20.38
C ARG A 328 -3.93 -11.95 -21.53
#